data_3dc67f6eeae91ae6d865b893ab0357be
#
_entry.id   3dc67f6eeae91ae6d865b893ab0357be
#
_cell.length_a   1.000
_cell.length_b   1.000
_cell.length_c   1.000
_cell.angle_alpha   90.00
_cell.angle_beta   90.00
_cell.angle_gamma   90.00
#
_symmetry.space_group_name_H-M   'P 1'
#
loop_
_entity.id
_entity.type
_entity.pdbx_description
1 polymer ?
#
loop_
_entity_poly.entity_id
_entity_poly.type
_entity_poly.pdbx_seq_one_letter_code
_entity_poly.pdbx_strand_id
1 'polypeptide(L)'
;MGPKLVDYLLYEPEPSGILWIKFNRPDKMNALVGTAEEDGTVAKVGEYMRAGDDDPNVRVIVLTGVGKGFCSGANLGQKAPPEVTGENFPGARGAHEGPDAARQHFFHGFTDLHRDISLIRKPTIAMINGPAVGSGMDMALHCDIRIGCERTRFIGYHNAGQIIENGGSYYLPKMVGLGRALEFAYTGELKAERAYDWGMLNHLVASEELEGFTRDLCERMMAIPPMVQWISKRIMRASLDTS
;
A
#
# COMPACT_ATOMS: atom_id res chain seq x y z
N MET A 1 -9.88 3.03 -22.13
CA MET A 1 -8.50 2.61 -22.44
C MET A 1 -7.92 1.98 -21.20
N GLY A 2 -7.27 0.80 -21.31
CA GLY A 2 -6.58 0.18 -20.16
C GLY A 2 -5.36 1.00 -19.71
N PRO A 3 -4.80 0.70 -18.51
CA PRO A 3 -3.65 1.43 -18.00
C PRO A 3 -2.38 1.16 -18.83
N LYS A 4 -1.43 2.10 -18.81
CA LYS A 4 -0.09 1.89 -19.41
C LYS A 4 0.69 0.87 -18.58
N LEU A 5 0.91 -0.32 -19.13
CA LEU A 5 1.61 -1.41 -18.44
C LEU A 5 3.11 -1.14 -18.28
N VAL A 6 3.67 -1.62 -17.17
CA VAL A 6 5.10 -1.56 -16.84
C VAL A 6 5.57 -2.90 -16.28
N ASP A 7 6.87 -3.21 -16.40
CA ASP A 7 7.41 -4.53 -16.03
C ASP A 7 7.50 -4.74 -14.51
N TYR A 8 7.66 -3.68 -13.74
CA TYR A 8 7.84 -3.71 -12.28
C TYR A 8 6.53 -3.74 -11.48
N LEU A 9 5.37 -3.66 -12.17
CA LEU A 9 4.04 -3.76 -11.57
C LEU A 9 3.11 -4.46 -12.56
N LEU A 10 2.56 -5.61 -12.18
CA LEU A 10 1.66 -6.38 -13.03
C LEU A 10 0.21 -5.94 -12.81
N TYR A 11 -0.57 -5.95 -13.88
CA TYR A 11 -2.01 -5.69 -13.90
C TYR A 11 -2.71 -6.90 -14.51
N GLU A 12 -3.31 -7.73 -13.69
CA GLU A 12 -3.84 -9.05 -14.09
C GLU A 12 -5.32 -9.17 -13.74
N PRO A 13 -6.24 -8.70 -14.61
CA PRO A 13 -7.66 -8.92 -14.44
C PRO A 13 -8.02 -10.36 -14.78
N GLU A 14 -8.85 -11.00 -13.95
CA GLU A 14 -9.35 -12.34 -14.16
C GLU A 14 -10.83 -12.36 -14.57
N PRO A 15 -11.27 -13.37 -15.35
CA PRO A 15 -12.69 -13.55 -15.66
C PRO A 15 -13.58 -13.74 -14.45
N SER A 16 -13.01 -14.13 -13.31
CA SER A 16 -13.68 -14.23 -12.01
C SER A 16 -14.17 -12.89 -11.46
N GLY A 17 -13.62 -11.77 -11.93
CA GLY A 17 -13.88 -10.43 -11.42
C GLY A 17 -12.84 -9.95 -10.41
N ILE A 18 -11.78 -10.71 -10.18
CA ILE A 18 -10.65 -10.30 -9.34
C ILE A 18 -9.60 -9.62 -10.21
N LEU A 19 -9.16 -8.42 -9.81
CA LEU A 19 -7.99 -7.78 -10.37
C LEU A 19 -6.81 -7.96 -9.41
N TRP A 20 -5.74 -8.59 -9.88
CA TRP A 20 -4.47 -8.64 -9.16
C TRP A 20 -3.55 -7.52 -9.64
N ILE A 21 -3.09 -6.72 -8.69
CA ILE A 21 -2.00 -5.74 -8.88
C ILE A 21 -0.81 -6.27 -8.09
N LYS A 22 0.29 -6.61 -8.78
CA LYS A 22 1.43 -7.29 -8.14
C LYS A 22 2.70 -6.48 -8.33
N PHE A 23 3.35 -6.09 -7.24
CA PHE A 23 4.73 -5.59 -7.30
C PHE A 23 5.62 -6.67 -7.88
N ASN A 24 6.39 -6.38 -8.93
CA ASN A 24 7.13 -7.38 -9.71
C ASN A 24 8.62 -7.06 -9.82
N ARG A 25 9.29 -6.99 -8.69
CA ARG A 25 10.75 -6.93 -8.56
C ARG A 25 11.21 -7.86 -7.44
N PRO A 26 10.96 -9.18 -7.55
CA PRO A 26 11.22 -10.13 -6.46
C PRO A 26 12.70 -10.20 -6.06
N ASP A 27 13.63 -9.95 -6.99
CA ASP A 27 15.08 -9.84 -6.77
C ASP A 27 15.49 -8.64 -5.91
N LYS A 28 14.64 -7.63 -5.79
CA LYS A 28 14.80 -6.41 -4.98
C LYS A 28 13.77 -6.33 -3.84
N MET A 29 13.17 -7.46 -3.44
CA MET A 29 12.08 -7.49 -2.46
C MET A 29 10.95 -6.49 -2.78
N ASN A 30 10.68 -6.30 -4.05
CA ASN A 30 9.66 -5.38 -4.58
C ASN A 30 9.88 -3.91 -4.17
N ALA A 31 11.14 -3.48 -4.10
CA ALA A 31 11.47 -2.07 -3.89
C ALA A 31 10.87 -1.20 -4.99
N LEU A 32 10.39 -0.01 -4.61
CA LEU A 32 9.77 0.94 -5.51
C LEU A 32 10.74 1.42 -6.60
N VAL A 33 10.20 1.67 -7.79
CA VAL A 33 10.88 2.32 -8.91
C VAL A 33 10.40 3.76 -8.96
N GLY A 34 11.31 4.72 -8.80
CA GLY A 34 10.92 6.12 -8.65
C GLY A 34 10.09 6.37 -7.38
N THR A 35 9.79 7.60 -7.10
CA THR A 35 8.94 7.96 -5.96
C THR A 35 7.69 8.70 -6.40
N ALA A 36 7.84 9.87 -7.02
CA ALA A 36 6.74 10.77 -7.38
C ALA A 36 6.68 11.05 -8.89
N GLU A 37 7.49 10.36 -9.68
CA GLU A 37 7.53 10.52 -11.13
C GLU A 37 6.29 9.86 -11.76
N GLU A 38 5.84 10.38 -12.90
CA GLU A 38 4.66 9.88 -13.63
C GLU A 38 4.71 8.37 -13.90
N ASP A 39 5.90 7.83 -14.16
CA ASP A 39 6.16 6.40 -14.33
C ASP A 39 6.74 5.75 -13.05
N GLY A 40 6.60 6.35 -11.86
CA GLY A 40 7.01 5.74 -10.59
C GLY A 40 6.01 4.69 -10.11
N THR A 41 6.47 3.72 -9.29
CA THR A 41 5.61 2.65 -8.79
C THR A 41 4.38 3.18 -8.05
N VAL A 42 4.54 4.26 -7.28
CA VAL A 42 3.47 4.88 -6.49
C VAL A 42 2.37 5.41 -7.40
N ALA A 43 2.73 6.18 -8.45
CA ALA A 43 1.79 6.71 -9.42
C ALA A 43 1.08 5.58 -10.20
N LYS A 44 1.84 4.53 -10.57
CA LYS A 44 1.30 3.38 -11.30
C LYS A 44 0.34 2.53 -10.48
N VAL A 45 0.57 2.34 -9.18
CA VAL A 45 -0.40 1.69 -8.29
C VAL A 45 -1.72 2.46 -8.29
N GLY A 46 -1.69 3.79 -8.16
CA GLY A 46 -2.88 4.63 -8.24
C GLY A 46 -3.59 4.54 -9.59
N GLU A 47 -2.83 4.58 -10.70
CA GLU A 47 -3.38 4.41 -12.06
C GLU A 47 -4.07 3.06 -12.23
N TYR A 48 -3.42 1.96 -11.79
CA TYR A 48 -3.95 0.61 -11.93
C TYR A 48 -5.20 0.40 -11.06
N MET A 49 -5.21 0.94 -9.85
CA MET A 49 -6.38 0.87 -8.98
C MET A 49 -7.56 1.63 -9.58
N ARG A 50 -7.35 2.84 -10.14
CA ARG A 50 -8.41 3.61 -10.82
C ARG A 50 -8.92 2.87 -12.06
N ALA A 51 -8.02 2.33 -12.88
CA ALA A 51 -8.42 1.54 -14.05
C ALA A 51 -9.26 0.32 -13.66
N GLY A 52 -8.86 -0.39 -12.59
CA GLY A 52 -9.65 -1.49 -12.03
C GLY A 52 -10.99 -1.04 -11.45
N ASP A 53 -11.04 0.13 -10.80
CA ASP A 53 -12.28 0.68 -10.26
C ASP A 53 -13.29 1.06 -11.36
N ASP A 54 -12.81 1.50 -12.51
CA ASP A 54 -13.64 1.88 -13.66
C ASP A 54 -14.01 0.69 -14.58
N ASP A 55 -13.30 -0.44 -14.51
CA ASP A 55 -13.60 -1.62 -15.33
C ASP A 55 -14.85 -2.35 -14.79
N PRO A 56 -15.95 -2.43 -15.56
CA PRO A 56 -17.18 -3.11 -15.11
C PRO A 56 -17.01 -4.60 -14.82
N ASN A 57 -15.98 -5.24 -15.36
CA ASN A 57 -15.71 -6.66 -15.14
C ASN A 57 -14.94 -6.91 -13.84
N VAL A 58 -14.30 -5.90 -13.25
CA VAL A 58 -13.61 -6.02 -11.97
C VAL A 58 -14.58 -5.81 -10.82
N ARG A 59 -14.53 -6.66 -9.81
CA ARG A 59 -15.38 -6.63 -8.62
C ARG A 59 -14.59 -6.40 -7.33
N VAL A 60 -13.37 -6.93 -7.26
CA VAL A 60 -12.45 -6.81 -6.11
C VAL A 60 -11.04 -6.57 -6.64
N ILE A 61 -10.28 -5.70 -5.98
CA ILE A 61 -8.89 -5.40 -6.31
C ILE A 61 -7.98 -5.97 -5.21
N VAL A 62 -7.00 -6.78 -5.59
CA VAL A 62 -6.01 -7.36 -4.69
C VAL A 62 -4.63 -6.80 -5.00
N LEU A 63 -4.00 -6.18 -4.01
CA LEU A 63 -2.61 -5.70 -4.07
C LEU A 63 -1.70 -6.70 -3.37
N THR A 64 -0.63 -7.14 -4.02
CA THR A 64 0.33 -8.10 -3.46
C THR A 64 1.72 -7.95 -4.08
N GLY A 65 2.67 -8.79 -3.68
CA GLY A 65 4.02 -8.84 -4.26
C GLY A 65 4.36 -10.19 -4.86
N VAL A 66 5.11 -10.21 -5.95
CA VAL A 66 5.69 -11.43 -6.51
C VAL A 66 6.83 -11.91 -5.60
N GLY A 67 6.92 -13.22 -5.35
CA GLY A 67 8.00 -13.83 -4.60
C GLY A 67 7.83 -13.75 -3.07
N LYS A 68 8.90 -13.39 -2.34
CA LYS A 68 8.98 -13.53 -0.88
C LYS A 68 8.60 -12.25 -0.09
N GLY A 69 8.44 -11.12 -0.74
CA GLY A 69 8.13 -9.84 -0.10
C GLY A 69 6.88 -9.22 -0.68
N PHE A 70 6.17 -8.44 0.13
CA PHE A 70 5.09 -7.60 -0.36
C PHE A 70 5.68 -6.39 -1.09
N CYS A 71 6.32 -5.48 -0.37
CA CYS A 71 6.99 -4.31 -0.91
C CYS A 71 7.96 -3.75 0.13
N SER A 72 9.23 -3.62 -0.22
CA SER A 72 10.27 -3.09 0.67
C SER A 72 10.35 -1.55 0.71
N GLY A 73 9.38 -0.86 0.12
CA GLY A 73 9.34 0.61 0.14
C GLY A 73 10.38 1.26 -0.78
N ALA A 74 10.79 2.47 -0.43
CA ALA A 74 11.76 3.22 -1.22
C ALA A 74 13.07 2.45 -1.40
N ASN A 75 13.65 2.50 -2.61
CA ASN A 75 14.92 1.84 -2.93
C ASN A 75 16.09 2.60 -2.29
N LEU A 76 16.38 2.31 -1.01
CA LEU A 76 17.51 2.88 -0.28
C LEU A 76 18.87 2.29 -0.69
N GLY A 77 18.88 1.26 -1.54
CA GLY A 77 20.10 0.57 -2.02
C GLY A 77 20.86 1.29 -3.11
N GLN A 78 20.35 2.36 -3.70
CA GLN A 78 21.19 3.35 -4.37
C GLN A 78 21.85 4.14 -3.24
N LYS A 79 23.13 3.83 -2.95
CA LYS A 79 23.95 4.71 -2.12
C LYS A 79 23.75 6.12 -2.63
N ALA A 80 23.18 6.98 -1.77
CA ALA A 80 23.27 8.40 -2.04
C ALA A 80 24.75 8.69 -2.33
N PRO A 81 25.09 9.40 -3.42
CA PRO A 81 26.48 9.77 -3.67
C PRO A 81 27.04 10.40 -2.39
N PRO A 82 28.35 10.21 -2.09
CA PRO A 82 28.95 10.74 -0.85
C PRO A 82 28.83 12.26 -0.67
N GLU A 83 28.34 12.97 -1.67
CA GLU A 83 28.03 14.40 -1.68
C GLU A 83 26.62 14.74 -1.18
N VAL A 84 25.84 13.76 -0.73
CA VAL A 84 24.51 13.99 -0.13
C VAL A 84 24.70 14.49 1.31
N THR A 85 24.98 15.77 1.42
CA THR A 85 24.70 16.55 2.62
C THR A 85 23.16 16.60 2.80
N GLY A 86 22.64 16.92 4.01
CA GLY A 86 21.21 16.89 4.29
C GLY A 86 20.26 17.65 3.33
N GLU A 87 20.82 18.39 2.37
CA GLU A 87 20.13 19.09 1.28
C GLU A 87 19.74 18.15 0.10
N ASN A 88 20.31 16.95 0.01
CA ASN A 88 20.15 16.02 -1.11
C ASN A 88 19.42 14.70 -0.71
N PHE A 89 18.65 14.72 0.37
CA PHE A 89 17.81 13.61 0.75
C PHE A 89 16.80 13.30 -0.38
N PRO A 90 16.45 12.01 -0.69
CA PRO A 90 15.49 11.70 -1.76
C PRO A 90 14.12 12.39 -1.59
N GLY A 91 13.75 12.77 -0.35
CA GLY A 91 12.61 13.63 -0.06
C GLY A 91 12.88 15.13 -0.31
N ALA A 92 14.14 15.53 -0.57
CA ALA A 92 14.54 16.90 -0.87
C ALA A 92 14.72 17.17 -2.38
N ARG A 93 14.43 16.21 -3.26
CA ARG A 93 14.27 16.50 -4.69
C ARG A 93 13.18 17.55 -4.84
N GLY A 94 13.51 18.69 -5.36
CA GLY A 94 12.64 19.87 -5.41
C GLY A 94 13.01 20.96 -4.41
N ALA A 95 13.76 20.66 -3.33
CA ALA A 95 14.28 21.69 -2.43
C ALA A 95 15.23 22.65 -3.15
N HIS A 96 15.91 22.18 -4.20
CA HIS A 96 16.77 23.01 -5.08
C HIS A 96 15.98 23.87 -6.06
N GLU A 97 14.75 23.47 -6.36
CA GLU A 97 13.84 24.20 -7.26
C GLU A 97 12.94 25.18 -6.48
N GLY A 98 13.08 25.22 -5.16
CA GLY A 98 12.34 26.08 -4.24
C GLY A 98 11.21 25.36 -3.48
N PRO A 99 10.64 26.03 -2.45
CA PRO A 99 9.64 25.44 -1.56
C PRO A 99 8.39 24.93 -2.29
N ASP A 100 8.00 25.56 -3.39
CA ASP A 100 6.81 25.20 -4.16
C ASP A 100 7.04 23.93 -4.97
N ALA A 101 8.23 23.70 -5.51
CA ALA A 101 8.55 22.47 -6.24
C ALA A 101 8.67 21.28 -5.28
N ALA A 102 9.28 21.45 -4.11
CA ALA A 102 9.31 20.45 -3.06
C ALA A 102 7.88 20.09 -2.60
N ARG A 103 7.03 21.09 -2.42
CA ARG A 103 5.62 20.92 -2.08
C ARG A 103 4.85 20.16 -3.16
N GLN A 104 5.02 20.53 -4.43
CA GLN A 104 4.38 19.84 -5.56
C GLN A 104 4.84 18.39 -5.67
N HIS A 105 6.13 18.11 -5.49
CA HIS A 105 6.67 16.76 -5.50
C HIS A 105 6.06 15.88 -4.39
N PHE A 106 5.91 16.41 -3.17
CA PHE A 106 5.25 15.71 -2.07
C PHE A 106 3.75 15.51 -2.33
N PHE A 107 3.06 16.53 -2.83
CA PHE A 107 1.61 16.45 -3.05
C PHE A 107 1.23 15.57 -4.24
N HIS A 108 1.97 15.60 -5.35
CA HIS A 108 1.60 14.85 -6.56
C HIS A 108 2.07 13.39 -6.55
N GLY A 109 3.02 13.01 -5.71
CA GLY A 109 3.48 11.63 -5.60
C GLY A 109 2.66 10.83 -4.59
N PHE A 110 2.90 11.08 -3.34
CA PHE A 110 2.36 10.25 -2.26
C PHE A 110 0.95 10.64 -1.85
N THR A 111 0.62 11.93 -1.80
CA THR A 111 -0.73 12.38 -1.38
C THR A 111 -1.78 11.99 -2.40
N ASP A 112 -1.47 12.05 -3.71
CA ASP A 112 -2.40 11.64 -4.76
C ASP A 112 -2.67 10.14 -4.72
N LEU A 113 -1.65 9.30 -4.50
CA LEU A 113 -1.85 7.86 -4.31
C LEU A 113 -2.82 7.57 -3.15
N HIS A 114 -2.60 8.22 -2.01
CA HIS A 114 -3.43 8.00 -0.81
C HIS A 114 -4.87 8.41 -1.05
N ARG A 115 -5.05 9.58 -1.66
CA ARG A 115 -6.37 10.03 -2.11
C ARG A 115 -6.98 9.03 -3.08
N ASP A 116 -6.22 8.58 -4.07
CA ASP A 116 -6.71 7.68 -5.10
C ASP A 116 -7.16 6.34 -4.52
N ILE A 117 -6.35 5.69 -3.69
CA ILE A 117 -6.76 4.43 -3.04
C ILE A 117 -7.98 4.64 -2.13
N SER A 118 -8.06 5.77 -1.42
CA SER A 118 -9.19 6.05 -0.53
C SER A 118 -10.49 6.30 -1.27
N LEU A 119 -10.42 6.76 -2.53
CA LEU A 119 -11.59 7.02 -3.39
C LEU A 119 -12.05 5.79 -4.18
N ILE A 120 -11.28 4.70 -4.21
CA ILE A 120 -11.69 3.46 -4.88
C ILE A 120 -13.02 2.96 -4.31
N ARG A 121 -13.99 2.77 -5.18
CA ARG A 121 -15.35 2.33 -4.83
C ARG A 121 -15.40 0.84 -4.52
N LYS A 122 -14.64 0.05 -5.25
CA LYS A 122 -14.59 -1.41 -5.11
C LYS A 122 -13.83 -1.82 -3.86
N PRO A 123 -14.12 -2.99 -3.29
CA PRO A 123 -13.32 -3.56 -2.22
C PRO A 123 -11.87 -3.73 -2.63
N THR A 124 -10.95 -3.41 -1.70
CA THR A 124 -9.51 -3.54 -1.88
C THR A 124 -8.92 -4.43 -0.80
N ILE A 125 -8.08 -5.38 -1.19
CA ILE A 125 -7.39 -6.31 -0.29
C ILE A 125 -5.88 -6.15 -0.47
N ALA A 126 -5.14 -6.01 0.62
CA ALA A 126 -3.71 -6.24 0.64
C ALA A 126 -3.44 -7.68 1.06
N MET A 127 -2.98 -8.51 0.12
CA MET A 127 -2.48 -9.86 0.39
C MET A 127 -0.98 -9.77 0.65
N ILE A 128 -0.59 -9.81 1.94
CA ILE A 128 0.75 -9.48 2.40
C ILE A 128 1.58 -10.75 2.56
N ASN A 129 2.23 -11.15 1.48
CA ASN A 129 2.99 -12.39 1.36
C ASN A 129 4.40 -12.37 2.02
N GLY A 130 4.79 -11.25 2.62
CA GLY A 130 6.07 -11.07 3.28
C GLY A 130 6.25 -9.65 3.81
N PRO A 131 7.51 -9.16 3.97
CA PRO A 131 7.75 -7.82 4.49
C PRO A 131 7.08 -6.71 3.70
N ALA A 132 6.41 -5.79 4.41
CA ALA A 132 5.81 -4.55 3.95
C ALA A 132 6.50 -3.40 4.69
N VAL A 133 7.31 -2.61 3.98
CA VAL A 133 8.23 -1.64 4.57
C VAL A 133 7.89 -0.23 4.09
N GLY A 134 7.83 0.71 5.00
CA GLY A 134 7.65 2.10 4.68
C GLY A 134 6.43 2.35 3.77
N SER A 135 6.61 2.99 2.61
CA SER A 135 5.52 3.22 1.65
C SER A 135 4.80 1.95 1.22
N GLY A 136 5.48 0.78 1.23
CA GLY A 136 4.83 -0.51 1.00
C GLY A 136 3.84 -0.87 2.11
N MET A 137 4.19 -0.61 3.36
CA MET A 137 3.29 -0.75 4.50
C MET A 137 2.09 0.21 4.36
N ASP A 138 2.36 1.48 4.06
CA ASP A 138 1.30 2.47 3.94
C ASP A 138 0.29 2.12 2.84
N MET A 139 0.75 1.63 1.68
CA MET A 139 -0.15 1.12 0.64
C MET A 139 -1.05 -0.02 1.13
N ALA A 140 -0.51 -0.93 1.96
CA ALA A 140 -1.29 -1.99 2.57
C ALA A 140 -2.33 -1.45 3.58
N LEU A 141 -1.98 -0.41 4.36
CA LEU A 141 -2.89 0.24 5.32
C LEU A 141 -4.06 0.96 4.64
N HIS A 142 -3.89 1.41 3.39
CA HIS A 142 -4.96 2.05 2.62
C HIS A 142 -5.99 1.06 2.07
N CYS A 143 -5.63 -0.20 1.89
CA CYS A 143 -6.57 -1.24 1.50
C CYS A 143 -7.64 -1.46 2.58
N ASP A 144 -8.82 -1.92 2.20
CA ASP A 144 -9.91 -2.16 3.15
C ASP A 144 -9.57 -3.33 4.07
N ILE A 145 -9.01 -4.41 3.54
CA ILE A 145 -8.69 -5.65 4.26
C ILE A 145 -7.21 -6.00 4.05
N ARG A 146 -6.57 -6.50 5.10
CA ARG A 146 -5.18 -6.99 5.09
C ARG A 146 -5.16 -8.43 5.51
N ILE A 147 -4.62 -9.30 4.64
CA ILE A 147 -4.44 -10.74 4.89
C ILE A 147 -2.94 -10.98 4.90
N GLY A 148 -2.43 -11.55 5.99
CA GLY A 148 -1.01 -11.86 6.13
C GLY A 148 -0.75 -13.34 6.32
N CYS A 149 0.52 -13.70 6.29
CA CYS A 149 1.03 -15.02 6.65
C CYS A 149 2.15 -14.88 7.69
N GLU A 150 2.71 -15.98 8.16
CA GLU A 150 3.81 -16.01 9.13
C GLU A 150 5.05 -15.22 8.68
N ARG A 151 5.22 -14.99 7.37
CA ARG A 151 6.30 -14.18 6.81
C ARG A 151 6.02 -12.68 6.81
N THR A 152 4.79 -12.27 7.11
CA THR A 152 4.41 -10.86 7.14
C THR A 152 5.16 -10.12 8.24
N ARG A 153 5.75 -9.00 7.87
CA ARG A 153 6.39 -8.06 8.81
C ARG A 153 6.07 -6.65 8.35
N PHE A 154 5.58 -5.85 9.26
CA PHE A 154 5.44 -4.42 9.04
C PHE A 154 6.67 -3.71 9.60
N ILE A 155 7.32 -2.92 8.77
CA ILE A 155 8.54 -2.22 9.14
C ILE A 155 8.37 -0.74 8.81
N GLY A 156 8.52 0.10 9.83
CA GLY A 156 8.41 1.54 9.70
C GLY A 156 9.67 2.19 9.11
N TYR A 157 9.60 3.49 8.89
CA TYR A 157 10.69 4.30 8.29
C TYR A 157 11.80 4.67 9.29
N HIS A 158 11.68 4.31 10.55
CA HIS A 158 12.49 4.82 11.66
C HIS A 158 13.98 4.53 11.50
N ASN A 159 14.32 3.35 10.94
CA ASN A 159 15.71 2.97 10.67
C ASN A 159 16.38 3.85 9.59
N ALA A 160 15.56 4.59 8.84
CA ALA A 160 16.04 5.55 7.84
C ALA A 160 15.94 7.01 8.33
N GLY A 161 15.59 7.21 9.61
CA GLY A 161 15.43 8.56 10.19
C GLY A 161 14.20 9.30 9.67
N GLN A 162 13.20 8.58 9.14
CA GLN A 162 11.98 9.16 8.60
C GLN A 162 10.79 8.94 9.53
N ILE A 163 9.81 9.82 9.45
CA ILE A 163 8.54 9.69 10.18
C ILE A 163 7.59 8.75 9.44
N ILE A 164 6.54 8.30 10.12
CA ILE A 164 5.41 7.62 9.47
C ILE A 164 4.61 8.68 8.71
N GLU A 165 4.72 8.65 7.41
CA GLU A 165 4.06 9.56 6.49
C GLU A 165 3.09 8.80 5.58
N ASN A 166 2.76 9.29 4.42
CA ASN A 166 2.00 8.57 3.40
C ASN A 166 0.66 7.96 3.88
N GLY A 167 0.01 8.60 4.85
CA GLY A 167 -1.27 8.16 5.41
C GLY A 167 -1.17 7.12 6.53
N GLY A 168 -0.01 6.50 6.77
CA GLY A 168 0.17 5.57 7.88
C GLY A 168 -0.09 6.22 9.23
N SER A 169 0.31 7.49 9.42
CA SER A 169 0.02 8.28 10.63
C SER A 169 -1.47 8.52 10.87
N TYR A 170 -2.30 8.48 9.83
CA TYR A 170 -3.75 8.60 9.93
C TYR A 170 -4.42 7.26 10.21
N TYR A 171 -4.06 6.22 9.45
CA TYR A 171 -4.75 4.91 9.54
C TYR A 171 -4.31 4.08 10.74
N LEU A 172 -3.00 4.07 11.05
CA LEU A 172 -2.48 3.18 12.10
C LEU A 172 -3.12 3.44 13.47
N PRO A 173 -3.21 4.69 14.00
CA PRO A 173 -3.86 4.92 15.28
C PRO A 173 -5.35 4.54 15.29
N LYS A 174 -6.02 4.65 14.14
CA LYS A 174 -7.44 4.29 14.01
C LYS A 174 -7.65 2.78 13.97
N MET A 175 -6.67 2.00 13.48
CA MET A 175 -6.73 0.55 13.43
C MET A 175 -6.37 -0.11 14.76
N VAL A 176 -5.28 0.33 15.39
CA VAL A 176 -4.69 -0.36 16.54
C VAL A 176 -4.80 0.43 17.86
N GLY A 177 -5.29 1.67 17.81
CA GLY A 177 -5.31 2.61 18.93
C GLY A 177 -3.97 3.35 19.09
N LEU A 178 -4.03 4.56 19.69
CA LEU A 178 -2.88 5.47 19.75
C LEU A 178 -1.66 4.87 20.45
N GLY A 179 -1.86 4.18 21.59
CA GLY A 179 -0.74 3.61 22.35
C GLY A 179 0.07 2.58 21.54
N ARG A 180 -0.61 1.66 20.86
CA ARG A 180 0.04 0.65 20.00
C ARG A 180 0.68 1.28 18.75
N ALA A 181 0.03 2.29 18.19
CA ALA A 181 0.59 3.05 17.07
C ALA A 181 1.90 3.75 17.45
N LEU A 182 1.96 4.37 18.63
CA LEU A 182 3.18 4.99 19.16
C LEU A 182 4.25 3.95 19.52
N GLU A 183 3.85 2.80 20.09
CA GLU A 183 4.80 1.70 20.35
C GLU A 183 5.46 1.24 19.03
N PHE A 184 4.66 1.04 17.97
CA PHE A 184 5.21 0.72 16.65
C PHE A 184 6.11 1.84 16.12
N ALA A 185 5.68 3.11 16.25
CA ALA A 185 6.46 4.26 15.83
C ALA A 185 7.82 4.35 16.55
N TYR A 186 7.93 3.88 17.77
CA TYR A 186 9.18 3.92 18.56
C TYR A 186 10.04 2.66 18.39
N THR A 187 9.45 1.53 18.03
CA THR A 187 10.17 0.22 17.91
C THR A 187 10.47 -0.18 16.47
N GLY A 188 9.71 0.35 15.51
CA GLY A 188 9.98 0.25 14.08
C GLY A 188 9.58 -1.05 13.40
N GLU A 189 9.16 -2.09 14.13
CA GLU A 189 8.82 -3.38 13.53
C GLU A 189 7.67 -4.07 14.27
N LEU A 190 6.79 -4.71 13.49
CA LEU A 190 5.72 -5.55 13.99
C LEU A 190 5.65 -6.86 13.18
N LYS A 191 5.78 -8.01 13.86
CA LYS A 191 5.65 -9.35 13.28
C LYS A 191 4.19 -9.73 13.08
N ALA A 192 3.94 -10.73 12.23
CA ALA A 192 2.64 -11.18 11.79
C ALA A 192 1.65 -11.44 12.93
N GLU A 193 2.04 -12.25 13.91
CA GLU A 193 1.17 -12.64 15.03
C GLU A 193 0.73 -11.40 15.82
N ARG A 194 1.69 -10.52 16.15
CA ARG A 194 1.40 -9.31 16.91
C ARG A 194 0.58 -8.30 16.10
N ALA A 195 0.81 -8.23 14.78
CA ALA A 195 0.01 -7.41 13.89
C ALA A 195 -1.44 -7.89 13.82
N TYR A 196 -1.67 -9.20 13.86
CA TYR A 196 -2.98 -9.79 13.95
C TYR A 196 -3.65 -9.51 15.30
N ASP A 197 -2.95 -9.74 16.40
CA ASP A 197 -3.45 -9.46 17.76
C ASP A 197 -3.82 -7.98 17.98
N TRP A 198 -3.12 -7.08 17.29
CA TRP A 198 -3.41 -5.66 17.37
C TRP A 198 -4.53 -5.20 16.44
N GLY A 199 -4.96 -6.04 15.50
CA GLY A 199 -5.96 -5.70 14.49
C GLY A 199 -5.40 -4.96 13.27
N MET A 200 -4.08 -4.90 13.12
CA MET A 200 -3.45 -4.38 11.91
C MET A 200 -3.61 -5.35 10.72
N LEU A 201 -3.63 -6.66 10.99
CA LEU A 201 -4.08 -7.70 10.06
C LEU A 201 -5.51 -8.12 10.39
N ASN A 202 -6.35 -8.29 9.37
CA ASN A 202 -7.69 -8.83 9.51
C ASN A 202 -7.67 -10.37 9.58
N HIS A 203 -6.71 -10.99 8.87
CA HIS A 203 -6.52 -12.44 8.84
C HIS A 203 -5.04 -12.79 8.84
N LEU A 204 -4.70 -13.88 9.52
CA LEU A 204 -3.38 -14.49 9.53
C LEU A 204 -3.56 -15.96 9.19
N VAL A 205 -2.99 -16.42 8.09
CA VAL A 205 -3.09 -17.79 7.58
C VAL A 205 -1.70 -18.33 7.23
N ALA A 206 -1.57 -19.62 7.02
CA ALA A 206 -0.32 -20.20 6.54
C ALA A 206 0.04 -19.67 5.15
N SER A 207 1.32 -19.52 4.85
CA SER A 207 1.76 -18.93 3.58
C SER A 207 1.30 -19.72 2.34
N GLU A 208 1.21 -21.03 2.44
CA GLU A 208 0.69 -21.90 1.39
C GLU A 208 -0.82 -21.74 1.16
N GLU A 209 -1.56 -21.26 2.14
CA GLU A 209 -3.01 -21.03 2.07
C GLU A 209 -3.35 -19.59 1.67
N LEU A 210 -2.39 -18.68 1.69
CA LEU A 210 -2.61 -17.24 1.60
C LEU A 210 -3.41 -16.84 0.35
N GLU A 211 -3.02 -17.32 -0.83
CA GLU A 211 -3.72 -17.01 -2.08
C GLU A 211 -5.12 -17.67 -2.11
N GLY A 212 -5.23 -18.93 -1.72
CA GLY A 212 -6.51 -19.65 -1.67
C GLY A 212 -7.51 -18.96 -0.76
N PHE A 213 -7.10 -18.63 0.47
CA PHE A 213 -7.92 -17.88 1.41
C PHE A 213 -8.35 -16.51 0.86
N THR A 214 -7.44 -15.81 0.19
CA THR A 214 -7.75 -14.50 -0.42
C THR A 214 -8.80 -14.65 -1.51
N ARG A 215 -8.71 -15.67 -2.36
CA ARG A 215 -9.69 -15.97 -3.40
C ARG A 215 -11.07 -16.28 -2.82
N ASP A 216 -11.13 -17.16 -1.81
CA ASP A 216 -12.38 -17.49 -1.12
C ASP A 216 -13.03 -16.27 -0.48
N LEU A 217 -12.23 -15.36 0.08
CA LEU A 217 -12.74 -14.10 0.61
C LEU A 217 -13.29 -13.21 -0.50
N CYS A 218 -12.58 -13.09 -1.63
CA CYS A 218 -13.05 -12.33 -2.80
C CYS A 218 -14.39 -12.88 -3.30
N GLU A 219 -14.55 -14.19 -3.42
CA GLU A 219 -15.80 -14.82 -3.86
C GLU A 219 -16.97 -14.48 -2.92
N ARG A 220 -16.75 -14.59 -1.61
CA ARG A 220 -17.77 -14.18 -0.60
C ARG A 220 -18.12 -12.71 -0.70
N MET A 221 -17.14 -11.85 -0.95
CA MET A 221 -17.37 -10.41 -1.16
C MET A 221 -18.18 -10.17 -2.43
N MET A 222 -17.85 -10.85 -3.53
CA MET A 222 -18.54 -10.67 -4.81
C MET A 222 -20.01 -11.16 -4.79
N ALA A 223 -20.39 -11.98 -3.83
CA ALA A 223 -21.80 -12.34 -3.59
C ALA A 223 -22.66 -11.15 -3.11
N ILE A 224 -22.04 -10.09 -2.57
CA ILE A 224 -22.73 -8.88 -2.15
C ILE A 224 -22.86 -7.91 -3.34
N PRO A 225 -24.03 -7.28 -3.55
CA PRO A 225 -24.23 -6.33 -4.63
C PRO A 225 -23.22 -5.16 -4.57
N PRO A 226 -22.63 -4.73 -5.71
CA PRO A 226 -21.60 -3.69 -5.74
C PRO A 226 -22.01 -2.37 -5.09
N MET A 227 -23.26 -1.97 -5.30
CA MET A 227 -23.79 -0.73 -4.71
C MET A 227 -23.79 -0.77 -3.18
N VAL A 228 -24.12 -1.92 -2.59
CA VAL A 228 -24.13 -2.11 -1.14
C VAL A 228 -22.71 -2.00 -0.59
N GLN A 229 -21.75 -2.64 -1.26
CA GLN A 229 -20.33 -2.57 -0.86
C GLN A 229 -19.80 -1.14 -0.93
N TRP A 230 -20.03 -0.46 -2.04
CA TRP A 230 -19.56 0.92 -2.25
C TRP A 230 -20.13 1.89 -1.22
N ILE A 231 -21.46 1.88 -1.01
CA ILE A 231 -22.11 2.79 -0.06
C ILE A 231 -21.62 2.49 1.35
N SER A 232 -21.55 1.21 1.76
CA SER A 232 -21.08 0.79 3.09
C SER A 232 -19.64 1.27 3.32
N LYS A 233 -18.72 1.03 2.37
CA LYS A 233 -17.34 1.50 2.44
C LYS A 233 -17.28 3.02 2.63
N ARG A 234 -18.03 3.77 1.82
CA ARG A 234 -18.04 5.23 1.87
C ARG A 234 -18.53 5.77 3.21
N ILE A 235 -19.65 5.22 3.74
CA ILE A 235 -20.21 5.65 5.02
C ILE A 235 -19.26 5.33 6.17
N MET A 236 -18.70 4.10 6.21
CA MET A 236 -17.78 3.69 7.26
C MET A 236 -16.49 4.51 7.25
N ARG A 237 -15.93 4.81 6.07
CA ARG A 237 -14.74 5.67 5.97
C ARG A 237 -15.05 7.11 6.39
N ALA A 238 -16.19 7.68 6.00
CA ALA A 238 -16.59 9.01 6.41
C ALA A 238 -16.77 9.14 7.93
N SER A 239 -17.21 8.07 8.62
CA SER A 239 -17.37 8.08 10.07
C SER A 239 -16.04 8.19 10.84
N LEU A 240 -14.90 7.90 10.20
CA LEU A 240 -13.58 8.07 10.82
C LEU A 240 -13.14 9.54 10.90
N ASP A 241 -13.76 10.43 10.14
CA ASP A 241 -13.40 11.85 10.05
C ASP A 241 -14.36 12.76 10.83
N THR A 242 -15.46 12.21 11.35
CA THR A 242 -16.38 12.92 12.24
C THR A 242 -15.94 12.71 13.68
N SER A 243 -15.27 13.71 14.25
CA SER A 243 -14.98 13.83 15.70
C SER A 243 -16.17 14.44 16.42
#